data_7ae1aee684fc38889767ffa0c377994f
#
_entry.id   7ae1aee684fc38889767ffa0c377994f
#
_cell.length_a   1.000
_cell.length_b   1.000
_cell.length_c   1.000
_cell.angle_alpha   90.00
_cell.angle_beta   90.00
_cell.angle_gamma   90.00
#
_symmetry.space_group_name_H-M   'P 1'
#
loop_
_entity.id
_entity.type
_entity.pdbx_description
1 polymer ?
#
loop_
_entity_poly.entity_id
_entity_poly.type
_entity_poly.pdbx_seq_one_letter_code
_entity_poly.pdbx_strand_id
1 'polypeptide(L)'
;MNKALAPWRLAIQEAEKRFVTIADRETWAQESMFAMQAIMKNNYLMKIANLNPASLRNAVTNVAAIGLSLNPATAFAYIVPRDGQACLDISYKGLIKLATDSGAVQWAQADNVYSNDTFTYNGPTEAPVHSYDPFIKDRGEYQGSYCIARTAGGDVLAEVMPASEIYDIRDKSEYYKKKKAGPWKDFFGEMAKKTVIKRASKTWPKSVASNKLEEAIEMINESGEGIKFEPDYIEVKDSFTVAQKEKFTELLENDDSLGMYVLEHTTPRSAWIDLYNSFERGEKGKMKQKVDALSAQGLDIKDSIVEAIQTGDDSVVHEMINESDKELIAQLPPLLGVQEGRVFFNMVAEDE
;
A
#
# COMPACT_ATOMS: atom_id res chain seq x y z
N MET A 1 9.52 32.06 -6.31
CA MET A 1 9.92 30.98 -5.37
C MET A 1 8.88 29.87 -5.48
N ASN A 2 9.16 28.77 -6.23
CA ASN A 2 8.30 27.60 -6.22
C ASN A 2 8.39 26.94 -4.83
N LYS A 3 7.32 27.05 -4.07
CA LYS A 3 7.22 26.37 -2.77
C LYS A 3 7.17 24.87 -3.06
N ALA A 4 8.17 24.12 -2.62
CA ALA A 4 8.19 22.67 -2.78
C ALA A 4 6.86 22.09 -2.25
N LEU A 5 6.28 21.17 -3.02
CA LEU A 5 5.04 20.51 -2.62
C LEU A 5 5.29 19.68 -1.34
N ALA A 6 4.31 19.63 -0.45
CA ALA A 6 4.40 18.78 0.74
C ALA A 6 4.54 17.30 0.34
N PRO A 7 5.34 16.49 1.06
CA PRO A 7 5.60 15.08 0.71
C PRO A 7 4.34 14.25 0.44
N TRP A 8 3.29 14.44 1.23
CA TRP A 8 2.02 13.75 1.01
C TRP A 8 1.34 14.10 -0.32
N ARG A 9 1.51 15.35 -0.82
CA ARG A 9 0.96 15.76 -2.12
C ARG A 9 1.71 15.11 -3.27
N LEU A 10 3.04 15.04 -3.16
CA LEU A 10 3.88 14.32 -4.14
C LEU A 10 3.52 12.83 -4.17
N ALA A 11 3.32 12.20 -3.01
CA ALA A 11 2.93 10.79 -2.94
C ALA A 11 1.61 10.49 -3.67
N ILE A 12 0.60 11.39 -3.54
CA ILE A 12 -0.65 11.23 -4.33
C ILE A 12 -0.36 11.39 -5.81
N GLN A 13 0.41 12.40 -6.24
CA GLN A 13 0.75 12.58 -7.66
C GLN A 13 1.53 11.40 -8.24
N GLU A 14 2.48 10.85 -7.49
CA GLU A 14 3.26 9.67 -7.91
C GLU A 14 2.40 8.39 -8.03
N ALA A 15 1.30 8.30 -7.29
CA ALA A 15 0.36 7.19 -7.41
C ALA A 15 -0.34 7.17 -8.77
N GLU A 16 -0.48 8.32 -9.45
CA GLU A 16 -1.21 8.44 -10.73
C GLU A 16 -0.75 7.42 -11.76
N LYS A 17 0.57 7.30 -11.97
CA LYS A 17 1.12 6.41 -13.00
C LYS A 17 0.64 4.95 -12.84
N ARG A 18 0.65 4.45 -11.60
CA ARG A 18 0.19 3.09 -11.30
C ARG A 18 -1.34 3.00 -11.28
N PHE A 19 -2.00 4.01 -10.75
CA PHE A 19 -3.45 4.04 -10.67
C PHE A 19 -4.08 3.93 -12.07
N VAL A 20 -3.62 4.74 -13.02
CA VAL A 20 -4.17 4.76 -14.39
C VAL A 20 -3.79 3.55 -15.25
N THR A 21 -2.90 2.68 -14.80
CA THR A 21 -2.69 1.37 -15.43
C THR A 21 -3.74 0.34 -15.01
N ILE A 22 -4.42 0.57 -13.90
CA ILE A 22 -5.42 -0.34 -13.30
C ILE A 22 -6.84 0.19 -13.52
N ALA A 23 -7.03 1.51 -13.39
CA ALA A 23 -8.29 2.21 -13.57
C ALA A 23 -8.13 3.36 -14.58
N ASP A 24 -9.24 3.97 -15.00
CA ASP A 24 -9.22 5.07 -15.95
C ASP A 24 -8.83 6.42 -15.30
N ARG A 25 -8.56 7.44 -16.17
CA ARG A 25 -8.17 8.79 -15.72
C ARG A 25 -9.31 9.56 -15.04
N GLU A 26 -10.55 9.26 -15.34
CA GLU A 26 -11.71 9.92 -14.72
C GLU A 26 -11.84 9.44 -13.26
N THR A 27 -11.74 8.15 -13.05
CA THR A 27 -11.66 7.55 -11.71
C THR A 27 -10.48 8.12 -10.92
N TRP A 28 -9.30 8.26 -11.56
CA TRP A 28 -8.15 8.89 -10.91
C TRP A 28 -8.45 10.32 -10.45
N ALA A 29 -9.05 11.14 -11.33
CA ALA A 29 -9.36 12.53 -10.99
C ALA A 29 -10.28 12.65 -9.79
N GLN A 30 -11.24 11.73 -9.64
CA GLN A 30 -12.16 11.70 -8.49
C GLN A 30 -11.46 11.19 -7.23
N GLU A 31 -10.81 10.03 -7.29
CA GLU A 31 -10.22 9.37 -6.13
C GLU A 31 -9.02 10.14 -5.56
N SER A 32 -8.22 10.79 -6.40
CA SER A 32 -7.14 11.66 -5.95
C SER A 32 -7.67 12.88 -5.16
N MET A 33 -8.81 13.45 -5.56
CA MET A 33 -9.46 14.52 -4.80
C MET A 33 -9.97 14.01 -3.44
N PHE A 34 -10.60 12.85 -3.39
CA PHE A 34 -11.08 12.27 -2.14
C PHE A 34 -9.91 11.92 -1.20
N ALA A 35 -8.81 11.39 -1.73
CA ALA A 35 -7.60 11.15 -0.97
C ALA A 35 -7.04 12.45 -0.37
N MET A 36 -6.93 13.52 -1.17
CA MET A 36 -6.51 14.83 -0.68
C MET A 36 -7.43 15.37 0.42
N GLN A 37 -8.75 15.26 0.24
CA GLN A 37 -9.73 15.68 1.26
C GLN A 37 -9.57 14.88 2.56
N ALA A 38 -9.38 13.57 2.49
CA ALA A 38 -9.16 12.72 3.65
C ALA A 38 -7.91 13.14 4.45
N ILE A 39 -6.80 13.40 3.75
CA ILE A 39 -5.56 13.87 4.38
C ILE A 39 -5.76 15.25 5.03
N MET A 40 -6.36 16.20 4.30
CA MET A 40 -6.56 17.56 4.80
C MET A 40 -7.51 17.64 6.00
N LYS A 41 -8.46 16.73 6.10
CA LYS A 41 -9.43 16.65 7.21
C LYS A 41 -8.84 16.09 8.51
N ASN A 42 -7.72 15.35 8.43
CA ASN A 42 -7.13 14.66 9.56
C ASN A 42 -5.66 15.02 9.74
N ASN A 43 -5.36 15.92 10.68
CA ASN A 43 -4.01 16.41 10.96
C ASN A 43 -3.03 15.29 11.36
N TYR A 44 -3.48 14.25 12.05
CA TYR A 44 -2.65 13.14 12.45
C TYR A 44 -2.29 12.27 11.22
N LEU A 45 -3.27 11.97 10.37
CA LEU A 45 -3.03 11.29 9.10
C LEU A 45 -2.09 12.09 8.19
N MET A 46 -2.27 13.41 8.12
CA MET A 46 -1.38 14.30 7.36
C MET A 46 0.07 14.24 7.87
N LYS A 47 0.26 14.21 9.19
CA LYS A 47 1.59 14.07 9.80
C LYS A 47 2.24 12.74 9.38
N ILE A 48 1.50 11.64 9.48
CA ILE A 48 1.97 10.31 9.07
C ILE A 48 2.29 10.27 7.58
N ALA A 49 1.41 10.79 6.73
CA ALA A 49 1.61 10.84 5.29
C ALA A 49 2.82 11.68 4.86
N ASN A 50 3.22 12.68 5.65
CA ASN A 50 4.46 13.43 5.44
C ASN A 50 5.71 12.64 5.88
N LEU A 51 5.60 11.85 6.95
CA LEU A 51 6.72 11.05 7.47
C LEU A 51 6.94 9.78 6.65
N ASN A 52 5.86 9.19 6.14
CA ASN A 52 5.88 7.99 5.32
C ASN A 52 5.01 8.17 4.06
N PRO A 53 5.48 8.95 3.07
CA PRO A 53 4.73 9.21 1.86
C PRO A 53 4.53 7.96 1.00
N ALA A 54 5.42 6.97 1.08
CA ALA A 54 5.30 5.70 0.37
C ALA A 54 4.05 4.92 0.79
N SER A 55 3.72 4.92 2.09
CA SER A 55 2.50 4.25 2.58
C SER A 55 1.23 4.90 2.02
N LEU A 56 1.19 6.23 1.91
CA LEU A 56 0.07 6.92 1.29
C LEU A 56 -0.04 6.61 -0.20
N ARG A 57 1.07 6.61 -0.94
CA ARG A 57 1.09 6.23 -2.36
C ARG A 57 0.53 4.82 -2.57
N ASN A 58 0.94 3.86 -1.74
CA ASN A 58 0.44 2.49 -1.79
C ASN A 58 -1.06 2.42 -1.46
N ALA A 59 -1.51 3.11 -0.40
CA ALA A 59 -2.93 3.15 -0.04
C ALA A 59 -3.81 3.69 -1.17
N VAL A 60 -3.37 4.76 -1.86
CA VAL A 60 -4.09 5.35 -3.00
C VAL A 60 -4.06 4.41 -4.22
N THR A 61 -2.94 3.75 -4.50
CA THR A 61 -2.86 2.76 -5.60
C THR A 61 -3.80 1.57 -5.36
N ASN A 62 -3.89 1.11 -4.11
CA ASN A 62 -4.74 -0.02 -3.72
C ASN A 62 -6.24 0.28 -3.91
N VAL A 63 -6.65 1.56 -3.89
CA VAL A 63 -8.04 1.95 -4.25
C VAL A 63 -8.39 1.49 -5.65
N ALA A 64 -7.49 1.68 -6.63
CA ALA A 64 -7.68 1.22 -8.00
C ALA A 64 -7.69 -0.31 -8.11
N ALA A 65 -6.75 -0.99 -7.43
CA ALA A 65 -6.63 -2.44 -7.46
C ALA A 65 -7.91 -3.13 -6.97
N ILE A 66 -8.46 -2.66 -5.84
CA ILE A 66 -9.68 -3.21 -5.27
C ILE A 66 -10.93 -2.74 -6.01
N GLY A 67 -10.88 -1.55 -6.65
CA GLY A 67 -12.03 -0.97 -7.36
C GLY A 67 -13.11 -0.41 -6.43
N LEU A 68 -12.71 0.08 -5.25
CA LEU A 68 -13.59 0.81 -4.33
C LEU A 68 -13.32 2.31 -4.40
N SER A 69 -14.23 3.12 -3.84
CA SER A 69 -14.11 4.56 -3.80
C SER A 69 -13.84 5.09 -2.40
N LEU A 70 -13.00 6.13 -2.31
CA LEU A 70 -12.78 6.93 -1.11
C LEU A 70 -13.89 7.98 -0.91
N ASN A 71 -14.91 8.02 -1.76
CA ASN A 71 -16.01 8.95 -1.66
C ASN A 71 -16.69 8.83 -0.28
N PRO A 72 -16.69 9.90 0.54
CA PRO A 72 -17.27 9.85 1.88
C PRO A 72 -18.80 9.62 1.88
N ALA A 73 -19.49 9.91 0.76
CA ALA A 73 -20.93 9.66 0.65
C ALA A 73 -21.26 8.17 0.53
N THR A 74 -20.42 7.39 -0.15
CA THR A 74 -20.60 5.93 -0.26
C THR A 74 -20.01 5.19 0.93
N ALA A 75 -18.94 5.76 1.52
CA ALA A 75 -18.26 5.21 2.69
C ALA A 75 -17.77 3.76 2.47
N PHE A 76 -17.28 3.41 1.27
CA PHE A 76 -16.79 2.07 0.95
C PHE A 76 -15.38 1.82 1.47
N ALA A 77 -14.51 2.82 1.39
CA ALA A 77 -13.14 2.73 1.86
C ALA A 77 -12.67 4.06 2.46
N TYR A 78 -11.63 4.00 3.28
CA TYR A 78 -11.03 5.14 3.96
C TYR A 78 -9.51 5.04 3.95
N ILE A 79 -8.82 6.19 3.99
CA ILE A 79 -7.40 6.23 4.33
C ILE A 79 -7.30 6.56 5.81
N VAL A 80 -6.71 5.64 6.58
CA VAL A 80 -6.59 5.76 8.04
C VAL A 80 -5.15 5.66 8.50
N PRO A 81 -4.78 6.37 9.59
CA PRO A 81 -3.46 6.22 10.20
C PRO A 81 -3.42 4.94 11.05
N ARG A 82 -2.46 4.07 10.78
CA ARG A 82 -2.23 2.83 11.57
C ARG A 82 -0.73 2.52 11.60
N ASP A 83 -0.18 2.27 12.79
CA ASP A 83 1.23 1.88 13.00
C ASP A 83 2.27 2.74 12.26
N GLY A 84 2.05 4.06 12.23
CA GLY A 84 2.93 5.00 11.52
C GLY A 84 2.80 5.01 10.00
N GLN A 85 1.77 4.38 9.46
CA GLN A 85 1.48 4.29 8.04
C GLN A 85 0.10 4.87 7.70
N ALA A 86 -0.06 5.34 6.47
CA ALA A 86 -1.35 5.64 5.88
C ALA A 86 -1.86 4.37 5.19
N CYS A 87 -2.92 3.76 5.72
CA CYS A 87 -3.45 2.48 5.25
C CYS A 87 -4.82 2.66 4.60
N LEU A 88 -5.11 1.87 3.57
CA LEU A 88 -6.46 1.72 3.05
C LEU A 88 -7.27 0.82 4.00
N ASP A 89 -8.36 1.34 4.56
CA ASP A 89 -9.31 0.58 5.38
C ASP A 89 -10.62 0.39 4.63
N ILE A 90 -11.06 -0.84 4.49
CA ILE A 90 -12.27 -1.19 3.75
C ILE A 90 -13.42 -1.34 4.75
N SER A 91 -14.51 -0.62 4.53
CA SER A 91 -15.69 -0.72 5.37
C SER A 91 -16.47 -2.01 5.09
N TYR A 92 -17.40 -2.36 5.98
CA TYR A 92 -18.29 -3.47 5.72
C TYR A 92 -19.20 -3.24 4.48
N LYS A 93 -19.53 -1.97 4.19
CA LYS A 93 -20.27 -1.60 2.97
C LYS A 93 -19.44 -1.87 1.72
N GLY A 94 -18.12 -1.60 1.79
CA GLY A 94 -17.18 -1.92 0.72
C GLY A 94 -17.07 -3.43 0.49
N LEU A 95 -17.00 -4.24 1.56
CA LEU A 95 -17.00 -5.69 1.45
C LEU A 95 -18.27 -6.23 0.79
N ILE A 96 -19.43 -5.75 1.22
CA ILE A 96 -20.72 -6.14 0.62
C ILE A 96 -20.77 -5.74 -0.86
N LYS A 97 -20.31 -4.50 -1.18
CA LYS A 97 -20.25 -4.06 -2.58
C LYS A 97 -19.38 -4.96 -3.44
N LEU A 98 -18.17 -5.29 -2.99
CA LEU A 98 -17.29 -6.21 -3.73
C LEU A 98 -17.90 -7.59 -3.90
N ALA A 99 -18.56 -8.11 -2.87
CA ALA A 99 -19.22 -9.41 -2.93
C ALA A 99 -20.43 -9.42 -3.87
N THR A 100 -21.21 -8.33 -3.92
CA THR A 100 -22.34 -8.19 -4.84
C THR A 100 -21.88 -7.95 -6.28
N ASP A 101 -20.87 -7.11 -6.49
CA ASP A 101 -20.32 -6.82 -7.83
C ASP A 101 -19.68 -8.06 -8.46
N SER A 102 -19.03 -8.89 -7.65
CA SER A 102 -18.43 -10.16 -8.11
C SER A 102 -19.46 -11.27 -8.34
N GLY A 103 -20.72 -11.06 -7.98
CA GLY A 103 -21.75 -12.07 -8.03
C GLY A 103 -21.60 -13.18 -6.98
N ALA A 104 -20.72 -13.04 -6.01
CA ALA A 104 -20.58 -14.00 -4.90
C ALA A 104 -21.86 -14.09 -4.09
N VAL A 105 -22.47 -12.94 -3.81
CA VAL A 105 -23.76 -12.85 -3.14
C VAL A 105 -24.68 -11.86 -3.86
N GLN A 106 -25.98 -12.06 -3.77
CA GLN A 106 -26.98 -11.12 -4.27
C GLN A 106 -27.14 -9.93 -3.31
N TRP A 107 -27.07 -10.20 -2.02
CA TRP A 107 -27.11 -9.23 -0.94
C TRP A 107 -26.54 -9.83 0.35
N ALA A 108 -26.14 -8.97 1.27
CA ALA A 108 -25.80 -9.37 2.63
C ALA A 108 -26.26 -8.30 3.62
N GLN A 109 -26.67 -8.73 4.81
CA GLN A 109 -27.15 -7.86 5.88
C GLN A 109 -26.76 -8.42 7.23
N ALA A 110 -26.45 -7.54 8.19
CA ALA A 110 -26.19 -7.92 9.57
C ALA A 110 -27.08 -7.16 10.55
N ASP A 111 -27.39 -7.79 11.67
CA ASP A 111 -28.07 -7.17 12.77
C ASP A 111 -27.52 -7.63 14.13
N ASN A 112 -27.86 -6.88 15.18
CA ASN A 112 -27.46 -7.12 16.56
C ASN A 112 -28.62 -7.73 17.34
N VAL A 113 -28.34 -8.73 18.14
CA VAL A 113 -29.30 -9.45 18.97
C VAL A 113 -29.13 -9.04 20.43
N TYR A 114 -30.24 -8.78 21.09
CA TYR A 114 -30.28 -8.41 22.51
C TYR A 114 -31.17 -9.36 23.30
N SER A 115 -31.05 -9.34 24.61
CA SER A 115 -31.70 -10.32 25.50
C SER A 115 -33.24 -10.32 25.48
N ASN A 116 -33.83 -9.18 25.11
CA ASN A 116 -35.29 -9.02 25.03
C ASN A 116 -35.85 -9.33 23.63
N ASP A 117 -34.94 -9.64 22.67
CA ASP A 117 -35.35 -10.04 21.33
C ASP A 117 -35.76 -11.54 21.32
N THR A 118 -36.61 -11.91 20.38
CA THR A 118 -36.82 -13.33 20.04
C THR A 118 -35.84 -13.69 18.94
N PHE A 119 -34.89 -14.56 19.23
CA PHE A 119 -33.87 -15.00 18.25
C PHE A 119 -33.75 -16.52 18.24
N THR A 120 -33.88 -17.12 17.05
CA THR A 120 -33.70 -18.56 16.85
C THR A 120 -32.76 -18.79 15.69
N TYR A 121 -31.66 -19.50 15.93
CA TYR A 121 -30.69 -19.88 14.90
C TYR A 121 -30.82 -21.35 14.55
N ASN A 122 -31.05 -21.65 13.27
CA ASN A 122 -31.34 -23.00 12.78
C ASN A 122 -30.15 -23.61 12.01
N GLY A 123 -29.01 -22.96 12.00
CA GLY A 123 -27.81 -23.43 11.30
C GLY A 123 -27.31 -22.47 10.24
N PRO A 124 -26.14 -22.77 9.64
CA PRO A 124 -25.44 -21.82 8.76
C PRO A 124 -26.09 -21.64 7.38
N THR A 125 -27.02 -22.50 6.99
CA THR A 125 -27.69 -22.50 5.68
C THR A 125 -29.13 -22.04 5.73
N GLU A 126 -29.61 -21.60 6.89
CA GLU A 126 -30.92 -21.04 7.08
C GLU A 126 -30.87 -19.64 7.68
N ALA A 127 -31.80 -18.78 7.24
CA ALA A 127 -31.91 -17.46 7.87
C ALA A 127 -32.40 -17.60 9.31
N PRO A 128 -31.76 -16.98 10.31
CA PRO A 128 -32.26 -16.96 11.67
C PRO A 128 -33.61 -16.23 11.71
N VAL A 129 -34.48 -16.68 12.60
CA VAL A 129 -35.69 -15.94 12.93
C VAL A 129 -35.36 -14.92 13.99
N HIS A 130 -35.52 -13.64 13.65
CA HIS A 130 -35.23 -12.52 14.56
C HIS A 130 -36.40 -11.55 14.57
N SER A 131 -36.98 -11.33 15.75
CA SER A 131 -38.13 -10.46 15.96
C SER A 131 -37.92 -9.61 17.22
N TYR A 132 -38.16 -8.32 17.09
CA TYR A 132 -38.14 -7.35 18.17
C TYR A 132 -39.02 -6.15 17.81
N ASP A 133 -39.45 -5.40 18.81
CA ASP A 133 -40.14 -4.14 18.59
C ASP A 133 -39.08 -3.03 18.35
N PRO A 134 -39.00 -2.45 17.12
CA PRO A 134 -38.01 -1.43 16.80
C PRO A 134 -38.18 -0.10 17.56
N PHE A 135 -39.32 0.09 18.23
CA PHE A 135 -39.62 1.32 19.00
C PHE A 135 -39.32 1.19 20.50
N ILE A 136 -39.04 -0.02 20.97
CA ILE A 136 -38.60 -0.23 22.36
C ILE A 136 -37.20 0.38 22.55
N LYS A 137 -37.07 1.22 23.59
CA LYS A 137 -35.78 1.85 23.94
C LYS A 137 -34.78 0.90 24.58
N ASP A 138 -35.29 -0.05 25.35
CA ASP A 138 -34.46 -1.03 26.07
C ASP A 138 -34.70 -2.44 25.51
N ARG A 139 -33.80 -2.86 24.64
CA ARG A 139 -33.76 -4.24 24.10
C ARG A 139 -33.01 -5.19 25.02
N GLY A 140 -32.55 -4.73 26.19
CA GLY A 140 -31.77 -5.54 27.12
C GLY A 140 -30.28 -5.62 26.80
N GLU A 141 -29.61 -6.66 27.32
CA GLU A 141 -28.19 -6.85 27.15
C GLU A 141 -27.85 -7.39 25.76
N TYR A 142 -26.70 -6.92 25.21
CA TYR A 142 -26.21 -7.40 23.93
C TYR A 142 -25.79 -8.88 24.01
N GLN A 143 -26.37 -9.71 23.15
CA GLN A 143 -26.14 -11.16 23.09
C GLN A 143 -25.22 -11.57 21.96
N GLY A 144 -25.16 -10.82 20.86
CA GLY A 144 -24.33 -11.12 19.71
C GLY A 144 -24.77 -10.40 18.46
N SER A 145 -24.16 -10.76 17.35
CA SER A 145 -24.52 -10.27 16.02
C SER A 145 -24.56 -11.40 15.03
N TYR A 146 -25.36 -11.24 13.99
CA TYR A 146 -25.39 -12.18 12.88
C TYR A 146 -25.33 -11.46 11.54
N CYS A 147 -24.89 -12.19 10.53
CA CYS A 147 -24.91 -11.78 9.14
C CYS A 147 -25.60 -12.85 8.32
N ILE A 148 -26.51 -12.44 7.46
CA ILE A 148 -27.11 -13.30 6.43
C ILE A 148 -26.71 -12.79 5.07
N ALA A 149 -26.42 -13.71 4.15
CA ALA A 149 -26.13 -13.41 2.76
C ALA A 149 -26.91 -14.39 1.87
N ARG A 150 -27.33 -13.93 0.70
CA ARG A 150 -27.96 -14.79 -0.31
C ARG A 150 -26.98 -14.98 -1.45
N THR A 151 -26.64 -16.23 -1.75
CA THR A 151 -25.74 -16.56 -2.86
C THR A 151 -26.39 -16.29 -4.22
N ALA A 152 -25.62 -16.27 -5.28
CA ALA A 152 -26.14 -16.18 -6.65
C ALA A 152 -27.11 -17.34 -6.98
N GLY A 153 -26.88 -18.53 -6.42
CA GLY A 153 -27.75 -19.71 -6.55
C GLY A 153 -29.07 -19.63 -5.77
N GLY A 154 -29.21 -18.61 -4.90
CA GLY A 154 -30.41 -18.40 -4.08
C GLY A 154 -30.31 -19.00 -2.68
N ASP A 155 -29.25 -19.73 -2.36
CA ASP A 155 -29.02 -20.28 -1.02
C ASP A 155 -28.74 -19.18 0.00
N VAL A 156 -29.15 -19.42 1.24
CA VAL A 156 -28.87 -18.53 2.36
C VAL A 156 -27.63 -19.01 3.11
N LEU A 157 -26.76 -18.08 3.45
CA LEU A 157 -25.64 -18.30 4.36
C LEU A 157 -25.83 -17.42 5.60
N ALA A 158 -25.75 -18.00 6.77
CA ALA A 158 -25.88 -17.31 8.06
C ALA A 158 -24.65 -17.53 8.92
N GLU A 159 -24.05 -16.43 9.37
CA GLU A 159 -22.94 -16.40 10.32
C GLU A 159 -23.40 -15.72 11.59
N VAL A 160 -23.13 -16.32 12.75
CA VAL A 160 -23.49 -15.78 14.05
C VAL A 160 -22.25 -15.66 14.92
N MET A 161 -22.09 -14.54 15.60
CA MET A 161 -21.03 -14.30 16.58
C MET A 161 -21.64 -13.95 17.93
N PRO A 162 -21.35 -14.72 18.99
CA PRO A 162 -21.78 -14.38 20.33
C PRO A 162 -21.08 -13.14 20.86
N ALA A 163 -21.68 -12.48 21.85
CA ALA A 163 -21.16 -11.28 22.47
C ALA A 163 -19.71 -11.42 22.94
N SER A 164 -19.35 -12.59 23.51
CA SER A 164 -17.98 -12.86 23.98
C SER A 164 -16.95 -12.71 22.88
N GLU A 165 -17.18 -13.29 21.70
CA GLU A 165 -16.26 -13.19 20.56
C GLU A 165 -16.14 -11.75 20.02
N ILE A 166 -17.26 -11.02 20.00
CA ILE A 166 -17.25 -9.59 19.60
C ILE A 166 -16.46 -8.75 20.59
N TYR A 167 -16.62 -9.02 21.90
CA TYR A 167 -15.84 -8.32 22.94
C TYR A 167 -14.36 -8.66 22.86
N ASP A 168 -13.99 -9.89 22.58
CA ASP A 168 -12.60 -10.31 22.40
C ASP A 168 -11.93 -9.55 21.25
N ILE A 169 -12.66 -9.35 20.13
CA ILE A 169 -12.16 -8.57 18.98
C ILE A 169 -12.05 -7.09 19.34
N ARG A 170 -13.05 -6.53 20.02
CA ARG A 170 -13.00 -5.14 20.53
C ARG A 170 -11.77 -4.93 21.42
N ASP A 171 -11.51 -5.85 22.33
CA ASP A 171 -10.45 -5.71 23.33
C ASP A 171 -9.05 -5.97 22.75
N LYS A 172 -8.95 -6.55 21.53
CA LYS A 172 -7.71 -6.62 20.74
C LYS A 172 -7.38 -5.30 20.05
N SER A 173 -8.36 -4.39 19.86
CA SER A 173 -8.12 -3.08 19.25
C SER A 173 -7.18 -2.24 20.13
N GLU A 174 -5.97 -1.96 19.64
CA GLU A 174 -4.95 -1.20 20.38
C GLU A 174 -5.46 0.16 20.84
N TYR A 175 -6.23 0.87 20.01
CA TYR A 175 -6.79 2.15 20.37
C TYR A 175 -7.82 2.04 21.50
N TYR A 176 -8.75 1.08 21.39
CA TYR A 176 -9.75 0.84 22.43
C TYR A 176 -9.09 0.36 23.73
N LYS A 177 -8.12 -0.54 23.64
CA LYS A 177 -7.35 -1.06 24.78
C LYS A 177 -6.67 0.07 25.57
N LYS A 178 -6.03 1.01 24.87
CA LYS A 178 -5.27 2.12 25.50
C LYS A 178 -6.16 3.27 25.97
N LYS A 179 -7.19 3.62 25.19
CA LYS A 179 -7.98 4.85 25.42
C LYS A 179 -9.40 4.62 25.92
N LYS A 180 -9.94 3.41 25.79
CA LYS A 180 -11.36 3.09 26.06
C LYS A 180 -12.30 4.06 25.35
N ALA A 181 -11.94 4.49 24.15
CA ALA A 181 -12.62 5.52 23.34
C ALA A 181 -12.63 5.09 21.86
N GLY A 182 -13.30 5.90 21.03
CA GLY A 182 -13.38 5.70 19.59
C GLY A 182 -14.52 4.79 19.13
N PRO A 183 -14.49 4.27 17.89
CA PRO A 183 -15.64 3.64 17.28
C PRO A 183 -16.24 2.48 18.09
N TRP A 184 -15.42 1.69 18.76
CA TRP A 184 -15.88 0.61 19.63
C TRP A 184 -16.65 1.08 20.87
N LYS A 185 -16.48 2.34 21.29
CA LYS A 185 -17.28 2.92 22.37
C LYS A 185 -18.49 3.66 21.82
N ASP A 186 -18.25 4.50 20.82
CA ASP A 186 -19.23 5.49 20.38
C ASP A 186 -20.26 4.89 19.40
N PHE A 187 -19.88 3.82 18.67
CA PHE A 187 -20.67 3.15 17.64
C PHE A 187 -20.58 1.63 17.76
N PHE A 188 -20.71 1.11 18.97
CA PHE A 188 -20.53 -0.32 19.26
C PHE A 188 -21.32 -1.23 18.32
N GLY A 189 -22.62 -0.95 18.12
CA GLY A 189 -23.48 -1.77 17.27
C GLY A 189 -23.01 -1.83 15.81
N GLU A 190 -22.49 -0.73 15.26
CA GLU A 190 -21.96 -0.72 13.89
C GLU A 190 -20.62 -1.47 13.79
N MET A 191 -19.78 -1.40 14.85
CA MET A 191 -18.54 -2.17 14.91
C MET A 191 -18.82 -3.67 15.05
N ALA A 192 -19.83 -4.06 15.82
CA ALA A 192 -20.27 -5.44 15.93
C ALA A 192 -20.77 -5.99 14.58
N LYS A 193 -21.62 -5.24 13.86
CA LYS A 193 -22.07 -5.59 12.50
C LYS A 193 -20.88 -5.69 11.53
N LYS A 194 -19.94 -4.71 11.55
CA LYS A 194 -18.70 -4.77 10.74
C LYS A 194 -17.95 -6.07 10.99
N THR A 195 -17.85 -6.48 12.25
CA THR A 195 -17.10 -7.67 12.67
C THR A 195 -17.72 -8.95 12.14
N VAL A 196 -19.03 -9.14 12.31
CA VAL A 196 -19.70 -10.35 11.82
C VAL A 196 -19.76 -10.40 10.29
N ILE A 197 -19.93 -9.27 9.60
CA ILE A 197 -19.87 -9.22 8.12
C ILE A 197 -18.49 -9.62 7.62
N LYS A 198 -17.41 -9.10 8.25
CA LYS A 198 -16.04 -9.47 7.93
C LYS A 198 -15.79 -10.98 8.12
N ARG A 199 -16.37 -11.58 9.16
CA ARG A 199 -16.28 -13.03 9.38
C ARG A 199 -17.07 -13.79 8.31
N ALA A 200 -18.31 -13.41 8.06
CA ALA A 200 -19.17 -14.01 7.05
C ALA A 200 -18.58 -13.95 5.64
N SER A 201 -17.96 -12.83 5.27
CA SER A 201 -17.38 -12.65 3.93
C SER A 201 -16.28 -13.66 3.58
N LYS A 202 -15.65 -14.27 4.58
CA LYS A 202 -14.64 -15.33 4.37
C LYS A 202 -15.23 -16.65 3.89
N THR A 203 -16.52 -16.88 4.16
CA THR A 203 -17.24 -18.11 3.78
C THR A 203 -18.10 -17.94 2.55
N TRP A 204 -18.20 -16.73 1.99
CA TRP A 204 -18.99 -16.50 0.79
C TRP A 204 -18.38 -17.20 -0.42
N PRO A 205 -19.21 -17.62 -1.41
CA PRO A 205 -18.73 -18.32 -2.58
C PRO A 205 -17.64 -17.53 -3.31
N LYS A 206 -16.59 -18.24 -3.71
CA LYS A 206 -15.50 -17.68 -4.49
C LYS A 206 -15.77 -17.88 -5.97
N SER A 207 -15.61 -16.85 -6.77
CA SER A 207 -15.69 -16.89 -8.22
C SER A 207 -14.43 -16.30 -8.84
N VAL A 208 -14.17 -16.54 -10.11
CA VAL A 208 -13.05 -15.91 -10.83
C VAL A 208 -13.14 -14.38 -10.77
N ALA A 209 -14.36 -13.82 -10.63
CA ALA A 209 -14.57 -12.38 -10.46
C ALA A 209 -14.37 -11.90 -9.00
N SER A 210 -14.17 -12.81 -8.04
CA SER A 210 -14.05 -12.47 -6.60
C SER A 210 -12.64 -12.10 -6.14
N ASN A 211 -11.63 -12.09 -7.04
CA ASN A 211 -10.24 -11.76 -6.68
C ASN A 211 -10.15 -10.44 -5.89
N LYS A 212 -10.88 -9.41 -6.30
CA LYS A 212 -10.91 -8.12 -5.59
C LYS A 212 -11.48 -8.21 -4.17
N LEU A 213 -12.45 -9.09 -3.95
CA LEU A 213 -12.99 -9.35 -2.60
C LEU A 213 -11.95 -10.07 -1.73
N GLU A 214 -11.22 -11.03 -2.30
CA GLU A 214 -10.16 -11.75 -1.59
C GLU A 214 -9.01 -10.83 -1.24
N GLU A 215 -8.52 -10.03 -2.18
CA GLU A 215 -7.51 -8.99 -1.94
C GLU A 215 -7.96 -8.00 -0.86
N ALA A 216 -9.24 -7.59 -0.88
CA ALA A 216 -9.80 -6.71 0.13
C ALA A 216 -9.81 -7.36 1.52
N ILE A 217 -10.19 -8.64 1.62
CA ILE A 217 -10.19 -9.40 2.88
C ILE A 217 -8.75 -9.55 3.40
N GLU A 218 -7.79 -9.85 2.52
CA GLU A 218 -6.38 -9.98 2.85
C GLU A 218 -5.82 -8.66 3.39
N MET A 219 -6.03 -7.55 2.70
CA MET A 219 -5.64 -6.22 3.17
C MET A 219 -6.22 -5.88 4.54
N ILE A 220 -7.47 -6.24 4.82
CA ILE A 220 -8.08 -6.03 6.13
C ILE A 220 -7.39 -6.90 7.19
N ASN A 221 -7.00 -8.12 6.85
CA ASN A 221 -6.32 -9.03 7.78
C ASN A 221 -4.91 -8.52 8.11
N GLU A 222 -4.14 -8.07 7.11
CA GLU A 222 -2.81 -7.46 7.28
C GLU A 222 -2.86 -6.18 8.12
N SER A 223 -3.94 -5.42 8.01
CA SER A 223 -4.11 -4.16 8.72
C SER A 223 -4.37 -4.28 10.23
N GLY A 224 -4.24 -5.47 10.85
CA GLY A 224 -4.13 -5.59 12.31
C GLY A 224 -5.41 -5.88 13.09
N GLU A 225 -6.52 -6.23 12.46
CA GLU A 225 -7.72 -6.80 13.10
C GLU A 225 -7.82 -8.33 12.93
N GLY A 226 -6.82 -8.96 12.35
CA GLY A 226 -6.68 -10.39 12.17
C GLY A 226 -5.28 -10.86 12.54
N ILE A 227 -5.03 -12.15 12.43
CA ILE A 227 -3.70 -12.74 12.54
C ILE A 227 -2.77 -11.89 11.68
N LYS A 228 -1.69 -11.35 12.26
CA LYS A 228 -0.57 -10.85 11.49
C LYS A 228 -0.07 -12.03 10.67
N PHE A 229 -0.50 -12.12 9.43
CA PHE A 229 0.37 -12.68 8.43
C PHE A 229 1.50 -11.65 8.38
N GLU A 230 2.68 -12.03 8.84
CA GLU A 230 3.87 -11.45 8.26
C GLU A 230 3.77 -11.91 6.81
N PRO A 231 3.51 -11.01 5.85
CA PRO A 231 3.74 -11.39 4.49
C PRO A 231 5.20 -11.79 4.46
N ASP A 232 5.54 -12.88 3.78
CA ASP A 232 6.81 -13.01 3.11
C ASP A 232 6.87 -11.92 2.00
N TYR A 233 6.69 -10.67 2.40
CA TYR A 233 7.50 -9.63 1.86
C TYR A 233 8.89 -10.04 2.35
N ILE A 234 9.68 -10.53 1.47
CA ILE A 234 11.01 -9.98 1.41
C ILE A 234 10.72 -8.49 1.58
N GLU A 235 10.79 -7.95 2.84
CA GLU A 235 11.31 -6.63 3.02
C GLU A 235 12.55 -6.71 2.13
N VAL A 236 12.42 -6.24 0.91
CA VAL A 236 13.55 -5.62 0.29
C VAL A 236 13.76 -4.48 1.27
N LYS A 237 14.46 -4.76 2.38
CA LYS A 237 15.20 -3.76 3.10
C LYS A 237 15.87 -3.07 1.94
N ASP A 238 15.54 -1.82 1.73
CA ASP A 238 16.30 -0.95 0.87
C ASP A 238 17.71 -0.83 1.49
N SER A 239 18.34 -1.96 1.70
CA SER A 239 19.70 -2.12 2.18
C SER A 239 20.48 -2.74 1.03
N PHE A 240 21.72 -2.31 0.87
CA PHE A 240 22.62 -2.92 -0.10
C PHE A 240 22.62 -4.44 0.06
N THR A 241 22.32 -5.17 -0.99
CA THR A 241 22.52 -6.61 -1.06
C THR A 241 24.01 -6.93 -0.89
N VAL A 242 24.36 -8.18 -0.60
CA VAL A 242 25.76 -8.58 -0.51
C VAL A 242 26.50 -8.24 -1.80
N ALA A 243 25.92 -8.55 -2.97
CA ALA A 243 26.49 -8.24 -4.27
C ALA A 243 26.66 -6.72 -4.49
N GLN A 244 25.69 -5.90 -4.09
CA GLN A 244 25.82 -4.45 -4.18
C GLN A 244 26.88 -3.88 -3.23
N LYS A 245 27.10 -4.47 -2.06
CA LYS A 245 28.19 -4.07 -1.15
C LYS A 245 29.56 -4.43 -1.70
N GLU A 246 29.71 -5.59 -2.28
CA GLU A 246 30.93 -6.01 -2.98
C GLU A 246 31.20 -5.05 -4.14
N LYS A 247 30.18 -4.76 -4.96
CA LYS A 247 30.27 -3.82 -6.07
C LYS A 247 30.63 -2.41 -5.62
N PHE A 248 29.99 -1.91 -4.57
CA PHE A 248 30.34 -0.62 -3.96
C PHE A 248 31.78 -0.54 -3.53
N THR A 249 32.32 -1.61 -2.93
CA THR A 249 33.72 -1.68 -2.52
C THR A 249 34.65 -1.66 -3.73
N GLU A 250 34.35 -2.43 -4.76
CA GLU A 250 35.11 -2.47 -6.02
C GLU A 250 35.17 -1.10 -6.72
N LEU A 251 34.03 -0.39 -6.81
CA LEU A 251 33.95 0.94 -7.38
C LEU A 251 34.80 1.97 -6.61
N LEU A 252 34.86 1.83 -5.28
CA LEU A 252 35.72 2.68 -4.43
C LEU A 252 37.19 2.37 -4.58
N GLU A 253 37.58 1.11 -4.76
CA GLU A 253 38.95 0.68 -4.93
C GLU A 253 39.50 1.09 -6.31
N ASN A 254 38.66 1.02 -7.33
CA ASN A 254 39.01 1.34 -8.72
C ASN A 254 38.81 2.81 -9.08
N ASP A 255 38.29 3.64 -8.15
CA ASP A 255 37.89 5.04 -8.38
C ASP A 255 36.93 5.18 -9.60
N ASP A 256 36.07 4.16 -9.82
CA ASP A 256 35.08 4.18 -10.93
C ASP A 256 33.96 5.20 -10.67
N SER A 257 34.16 6.38 -11.25
CA SER A 257 33.26 7.51 -11.06
C SER A 257 31.91 7.33 -11.74
N LEU A 258 31.87 6.80 -12.96
CA LEU A 258 30.63 6.58 -13.70
C LEU A 258 29.80 5.45 -13.06
N GLY A 259 30.45 4.34 -12.71
CA GLY A 259 29.82 3.25 -11.98
C GLY A 259 29.24 3.69 -10.63
N MET A 260 29.95 4.54 -9.88
CA MET A 260 29.48 5.08 -8.61
C MET A 260 28.25 5.99 -8.82
N TYR A 261 28.25 6.85 -9.84
CA TYR A 261 27.11 7.68 -10.21
C TYR A 261 25.88 6.82 -10.52
N VAL A 262 26.03 5.77 -11.34
CA VAL A 262 24.94 4.85 -11.68
C VAL A 262 24.41 4.15 -10.43
N LEU A 263 25.31 3.60 -9.60
CA LEU A 263 24.92 2.91 -8.37
C LEU A 263 24.14 3.83 -7.43
N GLU A 264 24.56 5.11 -7.28
CA GLU A 264 23.87 6.08 -6.44
C GLU A 264 22.47 6.40 -6.95
N HIS A 265 22.28 6.53 -8.26
CA HIS A 265 21.01 6.93 -8.86
C HIS A 265 20.03 5.77 -9.13
N THR A 266 20.53 4.53 -9.11
CA THR A 266 19.71 3.32 -9.26
C THR A 266 19.38 2.64 -7.94
N THR A 267 20.09 2.96 -6.86
CA THR A 267 19.88 2.40 -5.53
C THR A 267 19.03 3.33 -4.66
N PRO A 268 18.01 2.83 -3.94
CA PRO A 268 17.18 3.64 -3.07
C PRO A 268 17.96 4.37 -1.98
N ARG A 269 17.57 5.60 -1.67
CA ARG A 269 18.24 6.42 -0.65
C ARG A 269 18.26 5.79 0.75
N SER A 270 17.26 4.98 1.08
CA SER A 270 17.20 4.20 2.32
C SER A 270 18.34 3.20 2.43
N ALA A 271 18.69 2.51 1.34
CA ALA A 271 19.82 1.60 1.29
C ALA A 271 21.15 2.31 1.55
N TRP A 272 21.34 3.51 0.99
CA TRP A 272 22.52 4.34 1.26
C TRP A 272 22.62 4.76 2.73
N ILE A 273 21.49 5.11 3.35
CA ILE A 273 21.45 5.45 4.78
C ILE A 273 21.88 4.24 5.63
N ASP A 274 21.38 3.05 5.32
CA ASP A 274 21.73 1.82 6.02
C ASP A 274 23.21 1.44 5.81
N LEU A 275 23.72 1.58 4.58
CA LEU A 275 25.13 1.36 4.27
C LEU A 275 26.01 2.30 5.10
N TYR A 276 25.74 3.61 5.08
CA TYR A 276 26.51 4.58 5.86
C TYR A 276 26.40 4.35 7.37
N ASN A 277 25.27 3.84 7.87
CA ASN A 277 25.11 3.50 9.28
C ASN A 277 25.88 2.24 9.70
N SER A 278 26.29 1.40 8.75
CA SER A 278 27.11 0.23 9.01
C SER A 278 28.60 0.56 9.27
N PHE A 279 29.06 1.77 8.89
CA PHE A 279 30.45 2.20 9.12
C PHE A 279 30.64 2.80 10.51
N GLU A 280 31.88 2.71 11.05
CA GLU A 280 32.23 3.33 12.31
C GLU A 280 32.13 4.87 12.23
N ARG A 281 31.89 5.51 13.40
CA ARG A 281 31.58 6.95 13.48
C ARG A 281 32.67 7.86 12.83
N GLY A 282 33.93 7.41 12.83
CA GLY A 282 35.06 8.14 12.25
C GLY A 282 35.23 7.95 10.73
N GLU A 283 34.71 6.86 10.18
CA GLU A 283 34.86 6.48 8.77
C GLU A 283 33.69 6.96 7.91
N LYS A 284 32.51 7.00 8.48
CA LYS A 284 31.27 7.39 7.81
C LYS A 284 31.37 8.70 7.02
N GLY A 285 32.00 9.75 7.63
CA GLY A 285 32.17 11.06 6.99
C GLY A 285 33.14 11.02 5.81
N LYS A 286 34.25 10.29 5.96
CA LYS A 286 35.26 10.13 4.89
C LYS A 286 34.70 9.33 3.72
N MET A 287 33.97 8.25 4.02
CA MET A 287 33.33 7.41 3.02
C MET A 287 32.29 8.21 2.20
N LYS A 288 31.43 8.94 2.90
CA LYS A 288 30.47 9.80 2.22
C LYS A 288 31.13 10.84 1.33
N GLN A 289 32.20 11.48 1.79
CA GLN A 289 32.95 12.47 1.02
C GLN A 289 33.55 11.86 -0.26
N LYS A 290 34.11 10.63 -0.18
CA LYS A 290 34.63 9.91 -1.35
C LYS A 290 33.52 9.55 -2.35
N VAL A 291 32.39 9.04 -1.89
CA VAL A 291 31.25 8.75 -2.75
C VAL A 291 30.71 10.00 -3.44
N ASP A 292 30.50 11.08 -2.68
CA ASP A 292 30.00 12.35 -3.23
C ASP A 292 30.95 12.90 -4.31
N ALA A 293 32.26 12.76 -4.12
CA ALA A 293 33.29 13.21 -5.08
C ALA A 293 33.28 12.35 -6.37
N LEU A 294 33.24 11.02 -6.24
CA LEU A 294 33.18 10.10 -7.38
C LEU A 294 31.88 10.27 -8.17
N SER A 295 30.74 10.37 -7.48
CA SER A 295 29.44 10.56 -8.13
C SER A 295 29.36 11.91 -8.88
N ALA A 296 29.97 12.97 -8.35
CA ALA A 296 30.06 14.25 -9.06
C ALA A 296 30.89 14.15 -10.35
N GLN A 297 32.04 13.46 -10.31
CA GLN A 297 32.82 13.19 -11.52
C GLN A 297 32.05 12.28 -12.50
N GLY A 298 31.34 11.29 -12.00
CA GLY A 298 30.47 10.42 -12.82
C GLY A 298 29.34 11.17 -13.52
N LEU A 299 28.79 12.22 -12.89
CA LEU A 299 27.84 13.13 -13.52
C LEU A 299 28.46 13.87 -14.70
N ASP A 300 29.68 14.39 -14.55
CA ASP A 300 30.38 15.08 -15.65
C ASP A 300 30.66 14.12 -16.82
N ILE A 301 31.04 12.87 -16.54
CA ILE A 301 31.21 11.82 -17.57
C ILE A 301 29.87 11.51 -18.27
N LYS A 302 28.78 11.33 -17.50
CA LYS A 302 27.44 11.11 -18.04
C LYS A 302 27.01 12.25 -18.95
N ASP A 303 27.24 13.50 -18.58
CA ASP A 303 26.91 14.66 -19.39
C ASP A 303 27.75 14.71 -20.66
N SER A 304 29.04 14.34 -20.61
CA SER A 304 29.89 14.20 -21.80
C SER A 304 29.44 13.08 -22.73
N ILE A 305 28.94 11.96 -22.20
CA ILE A 305 28.32 10.90 -22.99
C ILE A 305 27.08 11.43 -23.73
N VAL A 306 26.22 12.19 -23.06
CA VAL A 306 25.02 12.79 -23.68
C VAL A 306 25.42 13.73 -24.82
N GLU A 307 26.43 14.57 -24.62
CA GLU A 307 26.95 15.48 -25.64
C GLU A 307 27.54 14.70 -26.84
N ALA A 308 28.32 13.66 -26.59
CA ALA A 308 28.90 12.81 -27.63
C ALA A 308 27.80 12.10 -28.47
N ILE A 309 26.77 11.59 -27.84
CA ILE A 309 25.61 11.00 -28.54
C ILE A 309 24.89 12.03 -29.40
N GLN A 310 24.71 13.25 -28.90
CA GLN A 310 24.04 14.34 -29.64
C GLN A 310 24.86 14.83 -30.83
N THR A 311 26.20 14.76 -30.74
CA THR A 311 27.12 15.14 -31.83
C THR A 311 27.46 14.00 -32.79
N GLY A 312 27.07 12.75 -32.43
CA GLY A 312 27.34 11.55 -33.24
C GLY A 312 28.78 11.06 -33.14
N ASP A 313 29.46 11.29 -32.02
CA ASP A 313 30.84 10.85 -31.76
C ASP A 313 30.86 9.55 -30.95
N ASP A 314 30.60 8.43 -31.60
CA ASP A 314 30.48 7.10 -30.97
C ASP A 314 31.82 6.66 -30.34
N SER A 315 32.96 7.12 -30.86
CA SER A 315 34.29 6.74 -30.36
C SER A 315 34.55 7.27 -28.95
N VAL A 316 34.07 8.47 -28.64
CA VAL A 316 34.14 9.08 -27.31
C VAL A 316 33.28 8.34 -26.31
N VAL A 317 32.07 7.89 -26.73
CA VAL A 317 31.20 7.09 -25.86
C VAL A 317 31.87 5.80 -25.45
N HIS A 318 32.43 5.04 -26.41
CA HIS A 318 33.14 3.80 -26.14
C HIS A 318 34.36 3.98 -25.24
N GLU A 319 35.14 5.05 -25.42
CA GLU A 319 36.28 5.36 -24.56
C GLU A 319 35.84 5.61 -23.11
N MET A 320 34.75 6.38 -22.91
CA MET A 320 34.25 6.75 -21.59
C MET A 320 33.67 5.57 -20.79
N ILE A 321 33.12 4.55 -21.46
CA ILE A 321 32.51 3.39 -20.80
C ILE A 321 33.47 2.19 -20.62
N ASN A 322 34.59 2.14 -21.33
CA ASN A 322 35.52 1.00 -21.34
C ASN A 322 36.17 0.72 -19.98
N GLU A 323 36.33 1.75 -19.13
CA GLU A 323 36.94 1.63 -17.81
C GLU A 323 35.93 1.38 -16.70
N SER A 324 34.61 1.36 -17.02
CA SER A 324 33.53 1.26 -16.05
C SER A 324 32.92 -0.14 -16.02
N ASP A 325 32.26 -0.42 -14.90
CA ASP A 325 31.60 -1.70 -14.69
C ASP A 325 30.46 -1.99 -15.68
N LYS A 326 30.54 -3.08 -16.44
CA LYS A 326 29.57 -3.43 -17.48
C LYS A 326 28.15 -3.64 -16.98
N GLU A 327 27.96 -4.21 -15.77
CA GLU A 327 26.63 -4.43 -15.21
C GLU A 327 25.95 -3.12 -14.79
N LEU A 328 26.76 -2.15 -14.34
CA LEU A 328 26.25 -0.81 -14.01
C LEU A 328 26.03 0.03 -15.27
N ILE A 329 26.88 -0.08 -16.27
CA ILE A 329 26.70 0.58 -17.56
C ILE A 329 25.40 0.16 -18.23
N ALA A 330 24.96 -1.11 -18.11
CA ALA A 330 23.65 -1.55 -18.59
C ALA A 330 22.47 -0.83 -17.91
N GLN A 331 22.67 -0.19 -16.75
CA GLN A 331 21.67 0.59 -16.03
C GLN A 331 21.74 2.10 -16.34
N LEU A 332 22.72 2.55 -17.12
CA LEU A 332 22.90 3.95 -17.49
C LEU A 332 21.80 4.52 -18.42
N PRO A 333 21.24 3.79 -19.42
CA PRO A 333 20.31 4.34 -20.39
C PRO A 333 19.15 5.16 -19.81
N PRO A 334 18.47 4.74 -18.73
CA PRO A 334 17.40 5.53 -18.12
C PRO A 334 17.85 6.88 -17.55
N LEU A 335 19.14 7.01 -17.23
CA LEU A 335 19.74 8.23 -16.66
C LEU A 335 20.22 9.23 -17.71
N LEU A 336 20.35 8.81 -19.00
CA LEU A 336 20.77 9.66 -20.12
C LEU A 336 19.60 10.46 -20.73
N GLY A 337 18.36 10.04 -20.52
CA GLY A 337 17.19 10.60 -21.18
C GLY A 337 16.58 9.64 -22.24
N VAL A 338 15.38 9.95 -22.75
CA VAL A 338 14.62 9.00 -23.58
C VAL A 338 15.24 8.76 -24.96
N GLN A 339 15.79 9.81 -25.60
CA GLN A 339 16.40 9.67 -26.92
C GLN A 339 17.84 9.17 -26.82
N GLU A 340 18.63 9.78 -26.00
CA GLU A 340 20.03 9.45 -25.78
C GLU A 340 20.17 8.03 -25.20
N GLY A 341 19.32 7.63 -24.28
CA GLY A 341 19.31 6.28 -23.73
C GLY A 341 19.00 5.18 -24.76
N ARG A 342 18.18 5.46 -25.77
CA ARG A 342 17.94 4.51 -26.88
C ARG A 342 19.14 4.39 -27.81
N VAL A 343 19.78 5.51 -28.14
CA VAL A 343 20.99 5.51 -28.97
C VAL A 343 22.09 4.75 -28.27
N PHE A 344 22.34 5.08 -27.00
CA PHE A 344 23.34 4.43 -26.18
C PHE A 344 23.11 2.91 -26.07
N PHE A 345 21.87 2.47 -25.82
CA PHE A 345 21.53 1.04 -25.75
C PHE A 345 21.86 0.30 -27.04
N ASN A 346 21.56 0.89 -28.21
CA ASN A 346 21.87 0.28 -29.49
C ASN A 346 23.39 0.20 -29.74
N MET A 347 24.14 1.23 -29.34
CA MET A 347 25.60 1.25 -29.48
C MET A 347 26.27 0.14 -28.65
N VAL A 348 25.83 -0.03 -27.39
CA VAL A 348 26.42 -1.07 -26.49
C VAL A 348 25.97 -2.47 -26.87
N ALA A 349 24.75 -2.65 -27.44
CA ALA A 349 24.26 -3.95 -27.88
C ALA A 349 24.87 -4.47 -29.21
N GLU A 350 25.52 -3.61 -29.99
CA GLU A 350 26.22 -4.00 -31.21
C GLU A 350 27.65 -4.53 -30.92
N ASP A 351 28.16 -4.38 -29.70
CA ASP A 351 29.49 -4.82 -29.26
C ASP A 351 29.49 -6.19 -28.53
N GLU A 352 28.36 -6.84 -28.32
CA GLU A 352 28.20 -8.22 -27.83
C GLU A 352 28.01 -9.20 -29.01
#